data_4b9bb28d4502e6ba90e3be3308951aaa
#
_entry.id   4b9bb28d4502e6ba90e3be3308951aaa
#
_cell.length_a   1.000
_cell.length_b   1.000
_cell.length_c   1.000
_cell.angle_alpha   90.00
_cell.angle_beta   90.00
_cell.angle_gamma   90.00
#
_symmetry.space_group_name_H-M   'P 1'
#
loop_
_entity.id
_entity.type
_entity.pdbx_description
1 polymer ?
#
loop_
_entity_poly.entity_id
_entity_poly.type
_entity_poly.pdbx_seq_one_letter_code
_entity_poly.pdbx_strand_id
1 'polypeptide(L)'
;GRKMYLSKVTSWGLIIGGAFSLVGFMIFGISLGLLEDQEPAAELKALQDNQLIVAVMLVAVIGVFTYMAKSLLQVGQAVKVTDEWYMFMRMSIILMLATLFTSMGLWMGAASETTTLDIYVMTEAVGSSIDNIQLITGSFVFFILTVFALKNGAGSLIFRGLIAILGILAVVDMLGVLSVIGD
;
A
#
# COMPACT_ATOMS: atom_id res chain seq x y z
N GLY A 1 -5.02 -29.70 -6.66
CA GLY A 1 -5.32 -28.28 -6.65
C GLY A 1 -5.68 -27.82 -8.06
N ARG A 2 -6.70 -26.98 -8.18
CA ARG A 2 -7.11 -26.40 -9.46
C ARG A 2 -5.99 -25.48 -9.98
N LYS A 3 -5.54 -25.69 -11.23
CA LYS A 3 -4.56 -24.80 -11.85
C LYS A 3 -5.16 -23.40 -11.96
N MET A 4 -4.57 -22.43 -11.29
CA MET A 4 -4.91 -21.03 -11.43
C MET A 4 -4.00 -20.44 -12.52
N TYR A 5 -4.58 -19.91 -13.58
CA TYR A 5 -3.84 -19.24 -14.64
C TYR A 5 -3.94 -17.73 -14.44
N LEU A 6 -2.84 -17.13 -14.01
CA LEU A 6 -2.67 -15.66 -14.06
C LEU A 6 -1.98 -15.29 -15.36
N SER A 7 -2.41 -14.20 -15.99
CA SER A 7 -1.69 -13.65 -17.13
C SER A 7 -0.28 -13.19 -16.70
N LYS A 8 0.66 -13.19 -17.65
CA LYS A 8 2.00 -12.64 -17.38
C LYS A 8 1.94 -11.20 -16.88
N VAL A 9 1.02 -10.40 -17.44
CA VAL A 9 0.79 -9.00 -17.05
C VAL A 9 0.36 -8.90 -15.59
N THR A 10 -0.57 -9.76 -15.14
CA THR A 10 -1.01 -9.82 -13.74
C THR A 10 0.13 -10.19 -12.80
N SER A 11 0.90 -11.21 -13.18
CA SER A 11 2.04 -11.67 -12.37
C SER A 11 3.09 -10.57 -12.22
N TRP A 12 3.42 -9.86 -13.28
CA TRP A 12 4.34 -8.73 -13.23
C TRP A 12 3.82 -7.58 -12.37
N GLY A 13 2.54 -7.26 -12.42
CA GLY A 13 1.95 -6.22 -11.57
C GLY A 13 2.08 -6.54 -10.06
N LEU A 14 1.93 -7.81 -9.67
CA LEU A 14 2.14 -8.23 -8.29
C LEU A 14 3.62 -8.20 -7.89
N ILE A 15 4.52 -8.67 -8.77
CA ILE A 15 5.97 -8.68 -8.50
C ILE A 15 6.49 -7.25 -8.38
N ILE A 16 6.17 -6.37 -9.33
CA ILE A 16 6.60 -4.97 -9.32
C ILE A 16 6.01 -4.24 -8.11
N GLY A 17 4.72 -4.41 -7.83
CA GLY A 17 4.07 -3.80 -6.67
C GLY A 17 4.68 -4.27 -5.35
N GLY A 18 4.89 -5.57 -5.17
CA GLY A 18 5.51 -6.13 -3.98
C GLY A 18 6.97 -5.70 -3.82
N ALA A 19 7.77 -5.74 -4.89
CA ALA A 19 9.16 -5.29 -4.86
C ALA A 19 9.24 -3.79 -4.55
N PHE A 20 8.39 -2.97 -5.14
CA PHE A 20 8.35 -1.53 -4.88
C PHE A 20 7.95 -1.24 -3.44
N SER A 21 6.99 -1.96 -2.88
CA SER A 21 6.57 -1.80 -1.48
C SER A 21 7.70 -2.10 -0.48
N LEU A 22 8.59 -3.05 -0.81
CA LEU A 22 9.70 -3.44 0.07
C LEU A 22 10.97 -2.61 -0.17
N VAL A 23 11.32 -2.40 -1.42
CA VAL A 23 12.62 -1.83 -1.81
C VAL A 23 12.49 -0.41 -2.35
N GLY A 24 11.39 -0.09 -3.05
CA GLY A 24 11.19 1.23 -3.65
C GLY A 24 11.15 2.34 -2.61
N PHE A 25 10.36 2.17 -1.55
CA PHE A 25 10.30 3.14 -0.45
C PHE A 25 11.63 3.27 0.28
N MET A 26 12.36 2.17 0.46
CA MET A 26 13.69 2.20 1.06
C MET A 26 14.69 3.00 0.20
N ILE A 27 14.69 2.78 -1.12
CA ILE A 27 15.55 3.54 -2.04
C ILE A 27 15.24 5.03 -1.98
N PHE A 28 13.95 5.41 -1.98
CA PHE A 28 13.55 6.82 -1.86
C PHE A 28 13.93 7.39 -0.48
N GLY A 29 13.72 6.65 0.60
CA GLY A 29 14.16 7.03 1.95
C GLY A 29 15.67 7.31 2.02
N ILE A 30 16.50 6.42 1.45
CA ILE A 30 17.95 6.63 1.33
C ILE A 30 18.25 7.89 0.50
N SER A 31 17.59 8.04 -0.65
CA SER A 31 17.85 9.16 -1.57
C SER A 31 17.48 10.52 -0.97
N LEU A 32 16.54 10.54 -0.03
CA LEU A 32 16.12 11.73 0.70
C LEU A 32 16.84 11.91 2.05
N GLY A 33 17.64 10.92 2.48
CA GLY A 33 18.29 10.93 3.79
C GLY A 33 17.32 10.69 4.97
N LEU A 34 16.16 10.07 4.74
CA LEU A 34 15.08 9.89 5.71
C LEU A 34 15.03 8.48 6.35
N LEU A 35 16.14 7.73 6.35
CA LEU A 35 16.19 6.39 6.97
C LEU A 35 16.42 6.39 8.48
N GLU A 36 16.91 7.49 9.02
CA GLU A 36 17.12 7.67 10.45
C GLU A 36 16.01 8.57 10.99
N ASP A 37 15.59 8.33 12.22
CA ASP A 37 14.67 9.22 12.93
C ASP A 37 15.30 10.60 13.03
N GLN A 38 14.76 11.55 12.31
CA GLN A 38 15.23 12.93 12.25
C GLN A 38 14.22 13.86 12.94
N GLU A 39 14.71 15.01 13.36
CA GLU A 39 13.78 16.06 13.80
C GLU A 39 12.94 16.55 12.60
N PRO A 40 11.65 16.88 12.80
CA PRO A 40 10.74 17.32 11.73
C PRO A 40 11.28 18.46 10.86
N ALA A 41 12.10 19.34 11.44
CA ALA A 41 12.75 20.42 10.70
C ALA A 41 13.80 19.94 9.69
N ALA A 42 14.52 18.86 10.03
CA ALA A 42 15.51 18.25 9.13
C ALA A 42 14.82 17.49 8.00
N GLU A 43 13.73 16.77 8.31
CA GLU A 43 12.92 16.06 7.31
C GLU A 43 12.30 17.03 6.31
N LEU A 44 11.66 18.11 6.80
CA LEU A 44 11.09 19.14 5.95
C LEU A 44 12.15 19.71 5.00
N LYS A 45 13.34 20.03 5.51
CA LYS A 45 14.45 20.52 4.69
C LYS A 45 14.87 19.51 3.65
N ALA A 46 15.00 18.23 4.01
CA ALA A 46 15.37 17.17 3.07
C ALA A 46 14.36 17.05 1.91
N LEU A 47 13.05 17.19 2.20
CA LEU A 47 12.01 17.20 1.18
C LEU A 47 12.09 18.43 0.27
N GLN A 48 12.32 19.61 0.84
CA GLN A 48 12.42 20.87 0.11
C GLN A 48 13.67 20.91 -0.80
N ASP A 49 14.78 20.39 -0.31
CA ASP A 49 16.05 20.31 -1.07
C ASP A 49 15.97 19.28 -2.23
N ASN A 50 15.00 18.33 -2.19
CA ASN A 50 14.92 17.20 -3.13
C ASN A 50 13.54 17.10 -3.84
N GLN A 51 12.90 18.22 -4.17
CA GLN A 51 11.56 18.27 -4.78
C GLN A 51 11.41 17.37 -6.02
N LEU A 52 12.43 17.28 -6.86
CA LEU A 52 12.40 16.44 -8.05
C LEU A 52 12.29 14.95 -7.68
N ILE A 53 13.04 14.50 -6.66
CA ILE A 53 12.99 13.12 -6.19
C ILE A 53 11.61 12.81 -5.61
N VAL A 54 11.02 13.73 -4.83
CA VAL A 54 9.66 13.62 -4.29
C VAL A 54 8.63 13.51 -5.42
N ALA A 55 8.74 14.33 -6.47
CA ALA A 55 7.84 14.28 -7.63
C ALA A 55 7.97 12.94 -8.40
N VAL A 56 9.19 12.45 -8.62
CA VAL A 56 9.44 11.15 -9.26
C VAL A 56 8.86 10.02 -8.42
N MET A 57 9.04 10.06 -7.10
CA MET A 57 8.45 9.11 -6.17
C MET A 57 6.91 9.08 -6.29
N LEU A 58 6.26 10.24 -6.31
CA LEU A 58 4.81 10.33 -6.46
C LEU A 58 4.32 9.64 -7.73
N VAL A 59 4.96 9.94 -8.88
CA VAL A 59 4.61 9.33 -10.17
C VAL A 59 4.82 7.82 -10.14
N ALA A 60 5.93 7.35 -9.56
CA ALA A 60 6.22 5.93 -9.41
C ALA A 60 5.18 5.22 -8.53
N VAL A 61 4.83 5.80 -7.36
CA VAL A 61 3.81 5.28 -6.45
C VAL A 61 2.46 5.15 -7.16
N ILE A 62 1.99 6.21 -7.83
CA ILE A 62 0.72 6.19 -8.54
C ILE A 62 0.72 5.08 -9.61
N GLY A 63 1.75 5.02 -10.45
CA GLY A 63 1.83 4.04 -11.53
C GLY A 63 1.90 2.59 -11.03
N VAL A 64 2.81 2.33 -10.09
CA VAL A 64 3.06 0.97 -9.57
C VAL A 64 1.86 0.45 -8.78
N PHE A 65 1.29 1.26 -7.88
CA PHE A 65 0.16 0.80 -7.06
C PHE A 65 -1.15 0.69 -7.84
N THR A 66 -1.38 1.54 -8.85
CA THR A 66 -2.50 1.35 -9.78
C THR A 66 -2.37 0.03 -10.55
N TYR A 67 -1.16 -0.30 -11.02
CA TYR A 67 -0.89 -1.57 -11.71
C TYR A 67 -1.06 -2.77 -10.78
N MET A 68 -0.55 -2.69 -9.54
CA MET A 68 -0.75 -3.72 -8.53
C MET A 68 -2.23 -3.91 -8.19
N ALA A 69 -2.98 -2.84 -8.01
CA ALA A 69 -4.42 -2.88 -7.72
C ALA A 69 -5.21 -3.60 -8.82
N LYS A 70 -4.93 -3.31 -10.08
CA LYS A 70 -5.48 -4.05 -11.22
C LYS A 70 -5.16 -5.54 -11.11
N SER A 71 -3.93 -5.88 -10.75
CA SER A 71 -3.48 -7.27 -10.65
C SER A 71 -4.16 -8.00 -9.48
N LEU A 72 -4.38 -7.34 -8.34
CA LEU A 72 -5.13 -7.88 -7.20
C LEU A 72 -6.59 -8.19 -7.59
N LEU A 73 -7.25 -7.33 -8.36
CA LEU A 73 -8.60 -7.59 -8.88
C LEU A 73 -8.63 -8.84 -9.78
N GLN A 74 -7.63 -9.02 -10.63
CA GLN A 74 -7.53 -10.20 -11.48
C GLN A 74 -7.24 -11.49 -10.68
N VAL A 75 -6.47 -11.40 -9.58
CA VAL A 75 -6.32 -12.51 -8.64
C VAL A 75 -7.66 -12.86 -8.00
N GLY A 76 -8.43 -11.87 -7.56
CA GLY A 76 -9.77 -12.07 -7.00
C GLY A 76 -10.68 -12.86 -7.94
N GLN A 77 -10.68 -12.54 -9.22
CA GLN A 77 -11.40 -13.31 -10.25
C GLN A 77 -10.85 -14.75 -10.38
N ALA A 78 -9.54 -14.89 -10.41
CA ALA A 78 -8.89 -16.20 -10.57
C ALA A 78 -9.13 -17.15 -9.39
N VAL A 79 -9.20 -16.60 -8.15
CA VAL A 79 -9.53 -17.37 -6.94
C VAL A 79 -11.05 -17.52 -6.73
N LYS A 80 -11.86 -16.96 -7.63
CA LYS A 80 -13.33 -17.03 -7.64
C LYS A 80 -13.96 -16.42 -6.40
N VAL A 81 -13.58 -15.21 -6.08
CA VAL A 81 -14.31 -14.38 -5.11
C VAL A 81 -15.75 -14.21 -5.62
N THR A 82 -16.74 -14.39 -4.75
CA THR A 82 -18.15 -14.18 -5.13
C THR A 82 -18.42 -12.71 -5.45
N ASP A 83 -19.44 -12.43 -6.25
CA ASP A 83 -19.73 -11.08 -6.77
C ASP A 83 -19.85 -10.04 -5.64
N GLU A 84 -20.53 -10.37 -4.55
CA GLU A 84 -20.67 -9.48 -3.39
C GLU A 84 -19.32 -9.15 -2.75
N TRP A 85 -18.52 -10.16 -2.44
CA TRP A 85 -17.20 -9.99 -1.86
C TRP A 85 -16.21 -9.35 -2.85
N TYR A 86 -16.37 -9.59 -4.14
CA TYR A 86 -15.58 -8.94 -5.16
C TYR A 86 -15.89 -7.45 -5.24
N MET A 87 -17.17 -7.06 -5.13
CA MET A 87 -17.55 -5.65 -5.06
C MET A 87 -16.95 -4.98 -3.82
N PHE A 88 -17.04 -5.62 -2.65
CA PHE A 88 -16.44 -5.11 -1.41
C PHE A 88 -14.91 -4.97 -1.55
N MET A 89 -14.23 -5.97 -2.08
CA MET A 89 -12.79 -5.93 -2.36
C MET A 89 -12.43 -4.78 -3.31
N ARG A 90 -13.23 -4.57 -4.37
CA ARG A 90 -13.03 -3.47 -5.31
C ARG A 90 -13.16 -2.11 -4.64
N MET A 91 -14.16 -1.93 -3.79
CA MET A 91 -14.33 -0.69 -3.01
C MET A 91 -13.16 -0.47 -2.05
N SER A 92 -12.71 -1.53 -1.36
CA SER A 92 -11.53 -1.47 -0.49
C SER A 92 -10.26 -1.06 -1.25
N ILE A 93 -10.04 -1.58 -2.46
CA ILE A 93 -8.91 -1.19 -3.32
C ILE A 93 -9.01 0.30 -3.71
N ILE A 94 -10.20 0.79 -4.07
CA ILE A 94 -10.39 2.19 -4.43
C ILE A 94 -10.08 3.09 -3.23
N LEU A 95 -10.57 2.74 -2.03
CA LEU A 95 -10.28 3.49 -0.81
C LEU A 95 -8.78 3.44 -0.46
N MET A 96 -8.16 2.27 -0.56
CA MET A 96 -6.72 2.12 -0.35
C MET A 96 -5.90 3.00 -1.28
N LEU A 97 -6.23 3.06 -2.57
CA LEU A 97 -5.54 3.91 -3.53
C LEU A 97 -5.82 5.40 -3.26
N ALA A 98 -7.07 5.76 -2.96
CA ALA A 98 -7.44 7.13 -2.67
C ALA A 98 -6.68 7.66 -1.44
N THR A 99 -6.60 6.88 -0.37
CA THR A 99 -5.86 7.26 0.84
C THR A 99 -4.34 7.31 0.58
N LEU A 100 -3.78 6.33 -0.12
CA LEU A 100 -2.36 6.33 -0.50
C LEU A 100 -2.01 7.59 -1.32
N PHE A 101 -2.79 7.91 -2.34
CA PHE A 101 -2.49 9.05 -3.21
C PHE A 101 -2.72 10.38 -2.50
N THR A 102 -3.67 10.45 -1.56
CA THR A 102 -3.87 11.62 -0.71
C THR A 102 -2.68 11.83 0.22
N SER A 103 -2.24 10.79 0.92
CA SER A 103 -1.06 10.83 1.79
C SER A 103 0.19 11.27 1.01
N MET A 104 0.43 10.68 -0.16
CA MET A 104 1.54 11.09 -1.04
C MET A 104 1.42 12.52 -1.54
N GLY A 105 0.19 12.98 -1.83
CA GLY A 105 -0.07 14.37 -2.24
C GLY A 105 0.22 15.37 -1.11
N LEU A 106 -0.10 15.02 0.12
CA LEU A 106 0.24 15.81 1.31
C LEU A 106 1.77 15.92 1.47
N TRP A 107 2.45 14.81 1.31
CA TRP A 107 3.92 14.75 1.39
C TRP A 107 4.59 15.59 0.29
N MET A 108 4.08 15.52 -0.94
CA MET A 108 4.54 16.37 -2.04
C MET A 108 4.28 17.85 -1.76
N GLY A 109 3.12 18.19 -1.18
CA GLY A 109 2.81 19.56 -0.76
C GLY A 109 3.80 20.07 0.30
N ALA A 110 4.22 19.20 1.22
CA ALA A 110 5.23 19.50 2.22
C ALA A 110 6.60 19.84 1.61
N ALA A 111 6.94 19.27 0.45
CA ALA A 111 8.19 19.58 -0.26
C ALA A 111 8.22 21.00 -0.89
N SER A 112 7.13 21.77 -0.85
CA SER A 112 7.09 23.16 -1.32
C SER A 112 7.96 24.05 -0.44
N GLU A 113 8.74 24.95 -1.05
CA GLU A 113 9.56 25.93 -0.34
C GLU A 113 8.75 26.88 0.55
N THR A 114 7.44 27.00 0.30
CA THR A 114 6.53 27.85 1.09
C THR A 114 5.98 27.16 2.32
N THR A 115 6.22 25.86 2.49
CA THR A 115 5.74 25.09 3.64
C THR A 115 6.56 25.40 4.88
N THR A 116 5.88 25.84 5.95
CA THR A 116 6.49 26.08 7.25
C THR A 116 6.53 24.80 8.08
N LEU A 117 7.35 24.76 9.13
CA LEU A 117 7.46 23.60 10.03
C LEU A 117 6.11 23.24 10.67
N ASP A 118 5.32 24.24 11.11
CA ASP A 118 4.01 24.00 11.73
C ASP A 118 3.04 23.34 10.76
N ILE A 119 3.03 23.78 9.49
CA ILE A 119 2.22 23.15 8.42
C ILE A 119 2.70 21.74 8.16
N TYR A 120 4.02 21.51 8.13
CA TYR A 120 4.58 20.18 7.93
C TYR A 120 4.15 19.19 9.02
N VAL A 121 4.30 19.56 10.30
CA VAL A 121 3.91 18.72 11.45
C VAL A 121 2.40 18.39 11.42
N MET A 122 1.55 19.39 11.11
CA MET A 122 0.12 19.14 10.92
C MET A 122 -0.17 18.18 9.76
N THR A 123 0.51 18.35 8.65
CA THR A 123 0.36 17.50 7.45
C THR A 123 0.78 16.05 7.74
N GLU A 124 1.86 15.88 8.49
CA GLU A 124 2.35 14.58 8.92
C GLU A 124 1.34 13.86 9.84
N ALA A 125 0.78 14.56 10.81
CA ALA A 125 -0.25 14.01 11.70
C ALA A 125 -1.52 13.58 10.92
N VAL A 126 -1.95 14.37 9.93
CA VAL A 126 -3.08 14.02 9.05
C VAL A 126 -2.71 12.84 8.17
N GLY A 127 -1.50 12.84 7.58
CA GLY A 127 -0.99 11.75 6.76
C GLY A 127 -0.98 10.42 7.50
N SER A 128 -0.46 10.40 8.72
CA SER A 128 -0.43 9.22 9.58
C SER A 128 -1.83 8.65 9.84
N SER A 129 -2.83 9.51 10.06
CA SER A 129 -4.23 9.08 10.23
C SER A 129 -4.80 8.47 8.93
N ILE A 130 -4.47 9.03 7.78
CA ILE A 130 -4.87 8.51 6.46
C ILE A 130 -4.20 7.16 6.18
N ASP A 131 -2.93 6.99 6.56
CA ASP A 131 -2.19 5.75 6.39
C ASP A 131 -2.81 4.59 7.18
N ASN A 132 -3.38 4.84 8.36
CA ASN A 132 -4.15 3.85 9.11
C ASN A 132 -5.39 3.37 8.32
N ILE A 133 -6.10 4.26 7.64
CA ILE A 133 -7.25 3.89 6.80
C ILE A 133 -6.77 3.04 5.60
N GLN A 134 -5.65 3.42 5.00
CA GLN A 134 -5.02 2.66 3.92
C GLN A 134 -4.64 1.24 4.37
N LEU A 135 -4.05 1.10 5.55
CA LEU A 135 -3.66 -0.18 6.12
C LEU A 135 -4.87 -1.09 6.34
N ILE A 136 -5.95 -0.57 6.93
CA ILE A 136 -7.19 -1.31 7.16
C ILE A 136 -7.80 -1.76 5.83
N THR A 137 -7.93 -0.87 4.86
CA THR A 137 -8.56 -1.19 3.57
C THR A 137 -7.73 -2.17 2.75
N GLY A 138 -6.40 -2.05 2.78
CA GLY A 138 -5.48 -3.02 2.19
C GLY A 138 -5.59 -4.40 2.86
N SER A 139 -5.70 -4.43 4.18
CA SER A 139 -5.87 -5.66 4.95
C SER A 139 -7.16 -6.40 4.59
N PHE A 140 -8.27 -5.71 4.36
CA PHE A 140 -9.50 -6.34 3.87
C PHE A 140 -9.29 -7.02 2.52
N VAL A 141 -8.56 -6.41 1.59
CA VAL A 141 -8.27 -7.02 0.29
C VAL A 141 -7.52 -8.33 0.45
N PHE A 142 -6.43 -8.34 1.21
CA PHE A 142 -5.62 -9.54 1.43
C PHE A 142 -6.38 -10.61 2.21
N PHE A 143 -7.18 -10.24 3.19
CA PHE A 143 -8.03 -11.16 3.94
C PHE A 143 -9.03 -11.87 3.02
N ILE A 144 -9.76 -11.13 2.18
CA ILE A 144 -10.72 -11.71 1.22
C ILE A 144 -10.03 -12.65 0.25
N LEU A 145 -8.91 -12.23 -0.33
CA LEU A 145 -8.13 -13.07 -1.26
C LEU A 145 -7.68 -14.37 -0.58
N THR A 146 -7.23 -14.29 0.68
CA THR A 146 -6.82 -15.47 1.46
C THR A 146 -7.97 -16.43 1.68
N VAL A 147 -9.10 -15.94 2.17
CA VAL A 147 -10.27 -16.78 2.45
C VAL A 147 -10.72 -17.51 1.19
N PHE A 148 -10.85 -16.82 0.06
CA PHE A 148 -11.32 -17.45 -1.16
C PHE A 148 -10.28 -18.33 -1.84
N ALA A 149 -8.99 -17.99 -1.78
CA ALA A 149 -7.93 -18.85 -2.30
C ALA A 149 -7.86 -20.19 -1.54
N LEU A 150 -7.97 -20.15 -0.22
CA LEU A 150 -7.96 -21.36 0.62
C LEU A 150 -9.25 -22.17 0.45
N LYS A 151 -10.41 -21.52 0.53
CA LYS A 151 -11.73 -22.17 0.37
C LYS A 151 -11.86 -22.88 -0.97
N ASN A 152 -11.40 -22.26 -2.04
CA ASN A 152 -11.54 -22.79 -3.40
C ASN A 152 -10.35 -23.67 -3.82
N GLY A 153 -9.36 -23.87 -2.95
CA GLY A 153 -8.15 -24.64 -3.25
C GLY A 153 -7.38 -24.09 -4.46
N ALA A 154 -7.41 -22.77 -4.67
CA ALA A 154 -6.84 -22.11 -5.84
C ALA A 154 -5.31 -22.11 -5.80
N GLY A 155 -4.69 -22.37 -6.96
CA GLY A 155 -3.25 -22.31 -7.11
C GLY A 155 -2.48 -23.51 -6.52
N SER A 156 -1.16 -23.38 -6.50
CA SER A 156 -0.26 -24.37 -5.91
C SER A 156 -0.29 -24.32 -4.36
N LEU A 157 0.28 -25.34 -3.74
CA LEU A 157 0.44 -25.38 -2.27
C LEU A 157 1.27 -24.17 -1.78
N ILE A 158 2.34 -23.82 -2.53
CA ILE A 158 3.21 -22.68 -2.23
C ILE A 158 2.38 -21.37 -2.29
N PHE A 159 1.59 -21.18 -3.35
CA PHE A 159 0.74 -19.99 -3.47
C PHE A 159 -0.23 -19.87 -2.29
N ARG A 160 -0.89 -20.98 -1.90
CA ARG A 160 -1.82 -20.98 -0.76
C ARG A 160 -1.11 -20.72 0.57
N GLY A 161 0.10 -21.22 0.73
CA GLY A 161 0.92 -20.91 1.91
C GLY A 161 1.29 -19.45 1.99
N LEU A 162 1.76 -18.85 0.90
CA LEU A 162 2.13 -17.44 0.84
C LEU A 162 0.91 -16.53 1.08
N ILE A 163 -0.23 -16.81 0.45
CA ILE A 163 -1.44 -15.99 0.65
C ILE A 163 -2.02 -16.15 2.05
N ALA A 164 -1.86 -17.32 2.70
CA ALA A 164 -2.23 -17.50 4.11
C ALA A 164 -1.38 -16.63 5.04
N ILE A 165 -0.06 -16.53 4.79
CA ILE A 165 0.83 -15.65 5.53
C ILE A 165 0.38 -14.20 5.37
N LEU A 166 0.08 -13.75 4.14
CA LEU A 166 -0.43 -12.40 3.89
C LEU A 166 -1.75 -12.12 4.60
N GLY A 167 -2.65 -13.12 4.67
CA GLY A 167 -3.90 -13.02 5.42
C GLY A 167 -3.70 -12.89 6.93
N ILE A 168 -2.73 -13.62 7.49
CA ILE A 168 -2.36 -13.49 8.90
C ILE A 168 -1.78 -12.11 9.19
N LEU A 169 -0.84 -11.64 8.36
CA LEU A 169 -0.28 -10.31 8.49
C LEU A 169 -1.36 -9.23 8.41
N ALA A 170 -2.32 -9.36 7.49
CA ALA A 170 -3.44 -8.44 7.36
C ALA A 170 -4.29 -8.37 8.65
N VAL A 171 -4.51 -9.49 9.33
CA VAL A 171 -5.21 -9.52 10.62
C VAL A 171 -4.38 -8.85 11.72
N VAL A 172 -3.07 -9.11 11.75
CA VAL A 172 -2.15 -8.48 12.72
C VAL A 172 -2.12 -6.96 12.54
N ASP A 173 -2.06 -6.48 11.29
CA ASP A 173 -2.08 -5.06 10.97
C ASP A 173 -3.39 -4.39 11.44
N MET A 174 -4.54 -5.03 11.18
CA MET A 174 -5.84 -4.52 11.67
C MET A 174 -5.90 -4.43 13.19
N LEU A 175 -5.38 -5.44 13.90
CA LEU A 175 -5.33 -5.44 15.35
C LEU A 175 -4.37 -4.38 15.89
N GLY A 176 -3.24 -4.15 15.20
CA GLY A 176 -2.29 -3.09 15.52
C GLY A 176 -2.94 -1.70 15.46
N VAL A 177 -3.68 -1.40 14.39
CA VAL A 177 -4.41 -0.13 14.28
C VAL A 177 -5.46 0.03 15.40
N LEU A 178 -6.19 -1.04 15.73
CA LEU A 178 -7.19 -0.99 16.80
C LEU A 178 -6.57 -0.73 18.18
N SER A 179 -5.36 -1.23 18.45
CA SER A 179 -4.66 -0.97 19.72
C SER A 179 -4.26 0.50 19.87
N VAL A 180 -3.84 1.15 18.78
CA VAL A 180 -3.47 2.58 18.78
C VAL A 180 -4.68 3.49 18.98
N ILE A 181 -5.88 3.09 18.54
CA ILE A 181 -7.11 3.87 18.72
C ILE A 181 -7.68 3.70 20.15
N GLY A 182 -7.30 2.63 20.86
CA GLY A 182 -7.80 2.28 22.17
C GLY A 182 -7.04 2.88 23.37
N ASP A 183 -5.88 3.49 23.11
CA ASP A 183 -5.05 4.24 24.07
C ASP A 183 -5.31 5.75 23.96
#